data_42af1f6e00c3092d2e836e121b890e12
#
_entry.id   42af1f6e00c3092d2e836e121b890e12
#
_cell.length_a   1.000
_cell.length_b   1.000
_cell.length_c   1.000
_cell.angle_alpha   90.00
_cell.angle_beta   90.00
_cell.angle_gamma   90.00
#
_symmetry.space_group_name_H-M   'P 1'
#
loop_
_entity.id
_entity.type
_entity.pdbx_description
1 polymer ?
#
loop_
_entity_poly.entity_id
_entity_poly.type
_entity_poly.pdbx_seq_one_letter_code
_entity_poly.pdbx_strand_id
1 'polypeptide(L)'
;MKSRFHEAADAELTEAVAYYDGKAAGLGDRFLVDVKAATRYIERYPEIASVIDREVRAKVLTRFPYSLMYVVEPHQLFIVAVAHQSRRPGYWVNRVPERSGG
;
A
#
# COMPACT_ATOMS: atom_id res chain seq x y z
N MET A 1 -13.27 5.93 6.10
CA MET A 1 -13.33 5.68 4.64
C MET A 1 -12.86 4.27 4.38
N LYS A 2 -13.48 3.57 3.46
CA LYS A 2 -13.08 2.20 3.11
C LYS A 2 -11.90 2.21 2.15
N SER A 3 -11.22 1.08 2.04
CA SER A 3 -10.13 0.92 1.10
C SER A 3 -10.36 -0.26 0.17
N ARG A 4 -9.79 -0.18 -1.03
CA ARG A 4 -9.78 -1.23 -2.03
C ARG A 4 -8.34 -1.39 -2.52
N PHE A 5 -7.90 -2.63 -2.67
CA PHE A 5 -6.57 -2.93 -3.18
C PHE A 5 -6.64 -3.20 -4.68
N HIS A 6 -5.72 -2.62 -5.42
CA HIS A 6 -5.47 -3.04 -6.80
C HIS A 6 -5.08 -4.52 -6.79
N GLU A 7 -5.47 -5.25 -7.82
CA GLU A 7 -5.17 -6.68 -7.93
C GLU A 7 -3.68 -6.98 -7.76
N ALA A 8 -2.81 -6.16 -8.36
CA ALA A 8 -1.37 -6.34 -8.23
C ALA A 8 -0.87 -6.01 -6.82
N ALA A 9 -1.49 -5.07 -6.13
CA ALA A 9 -1.15 -4.76 -4.75
C ALA A 9 -1.53 -5.91 -3.83
N ASP A 10 -2.68 -6.51 -4.05
CA ASP A 10 -3.12 -7.67 -3.29
C ASP A 10 -2.17 -8.85 -3.48
N ALA A 11 -1.73 -9.09 -4.72
CA ALA A 11 -0.72 -10.12 -5.01
C ALA A 11 0.59 -9.83 -4.30
N GLU A 12 1.03 -8.57 -4.29
CA GLU A 12 2.25 -8.17 -3.57
C GLU A 12 2.14 -8.45 -2.08
N LEU A 13 0.98 -8.18 -1.49
CA LEU A 13 0.74 -8.46 -0.08
C LEU A 13 0.86 -9.96 0.20
N THR A 14 0.21 -10.78 -0.60
CA THR A 14 0.25 -12.23 -0.45
C THR A 14 1.66 -12.77 -0.59
N GLU A 15 2.42 -12.29 -1.58
CA GLU A 15 3.81 -12.71 -1.78
C GLU A 15 4.71 -12.30 -0.61
N ALA A 16 4.52 -11.11 -0.07
CA ALA A 16 5.32 -10.63 1.06
C ALA A 16 5.03 -11.44 2.33
N VAL A 17 3.76 -11.77 2.59
CA VAL A 17 3.39 -12.62 3.72
C VAL A 17 4.08 -13.98 3.62
N ALA A 18 4.03 -14.60 2.46
CA ALA A 18 4.66 -15.90 2.23
C ALA A 18 6.18 -15.81 2.38
N TYR A 19 6.80 -14.76 1.88
CA TYR A 19 8.23 -14.54 2.02
C TYR A 19 8.64 -14.47 3.49
N TYR A 20 7.93 -13.69 4.30
CA TYR A 20 8.27 -13.55 5.71
C TYR A 20 8.00 -14.81 6.51
N ASP A 21 6.93 -15.54 6.20
CA ASP A 21 6.68 -16.83 6.83
C ASP A 21 7.78 -17.83 6.52
N GLY A 22 8.37 -17.76 5.34
CA GLY A 22 9.52 -18.58 4.97
C GLY A 22 10.79 -18.21 5.75
N LYS A 23 10.88 -17.00 6.29
CA LYS A 23 12.03 -16.55 7.08
C LYS A 23 11.92 -16.94 8.54
N ALA A 24 10.74 -16.84 9.12
CA ALA A 24 10.51 -17.20 10.52
C ALA A 24 9.02 -17.43 10.74
N ALA A 25 8.70 -18.44 11.54
CA ALA A 25 7.30 -18.75 11.84
C ALA A 25 6.61 -17.54 12.47
N GLY A 26 5.42 -17.21 11.95
CA GLY A 26 4.62 -16.10 12.44
C GLY A 26 5.04 -14.72 11.94
N LEU A 27 6.15 -14.61 11.19
CA LEU A 27 6.61 -13.30 10.71
C LEU A 27 5.69 -12.73 9.63
N GLY A 28 5.12 -13.59 8.79
CA GLY A 28 4.13 -13.16 7.81
C GLY A 28 2.88 -12.59 8.47
N ASP A 29 2.44 -13.19 9.59
CA ASP A 29 1.30 -12.67 10.34
C ASP A 29 1.60 -11.29 10.91
N ARG A 30 2.80 -11.05 11.40
CA ARG A 30 3.22 -9.74 11.89
C ARG A 30 3.22 -8.70 10.78
N PHE A 31 3.70 -9.08 9.60
CA PHE A 31 3.66 -8.20 8.44
C PHE A 31 2.21 -7.84 8.09
N LEU A 32 1.34 -8.82 8.05
CA LEU A 32 -0.08 -8.60 7.75
C LEU A 32 -0.74 -7.68 8.78
N VAL A 33 -0.43 -7.86 10.07
CA VAL A 33 -0.94 -6.99 11.14
C VAL A 33 -0.49 -5.54 10.90
N ASP A 34 0.78 -5.34 10.55
CA ASP A 34 1.29 -3.99 10.28
C ASP A 34 0.62 -3.35 9.07
N VAL A 35 0.39 -4.13 8.00
CA VAL A 35 -0.33 -3.63 6.80
C VAL A 35 -1.76 -3.26 7.17
N LYS A 36 -2.44 -4.09 7.93
CA LYS A 36 -3.82 -3.81 8.36
C LYS A 36 -3.89 -2.56 9.23
N ALA A 37 -2.95 -2.41 10.15
CA ALA A 37 -2.90 -1.22 11.01
C ALA A 37 -2.66 0.04 10.19
N ALA A 38 -1.72 0.00 9.24
CA ALA A 38 -1.45 1.13 8.36
C ALA A 38 -2.67 1.45 7.49
N THR A 39 -3.35 0.43 6.99
CA THR A 39 -4.57 0.60 6.18
C THR A 39 -5.66 1.31 6.99
N ARG A 40 -5.90 0.87 8.22
CA ARG A 40 -6.89 1.52 9.09
C ARG A 40 -6.52 2.96 9.39
N TYR A 41 -5.22 3.22 9.57
CA TYR A 41 -4.74 4.56 9.86
C TYR A 41 -5.02 5.53 8.70
N ILE A 42 -4.71 5.11 7.46
CA ILE A 42 -4.97 5.97 6.30
C ILE A 42 -6.46 6.04 5.96
N GLU A 43 -7.24 5.02 6.29
CA GLU A 43 -8.69 5.09 6.16
C GLU A 43 -9.29 6.16 7.06
N ARG A 44 -8.71 6.33 8.24
CA ARG A 44 -9.14 7.36 9.20
C ARG A 44 -8.58 8.73 8.86
N TYR A 45 -7.33 8.78 8.38
CA TYR A 45 -6.63 10.02 8.07
C TYR A 45 -6.06 9.95 6.65
N PRO A 46 -6.92 10.02 5.62
CA PRO A 46 -6.48 9.77 4.25
C PRO A 46 -5.36 10.68 3.75
N GLU A 47 -5.27 11.89 4.26
CA GLU A 47 -4.30 12.87 3.78
C GLU A 47 -3.07 12.99 4.67
N ILE A 48 -2.90 12.07 5.65
CA ILE A 48 -1.77 12.14 6.59
C ILE A 48 -0.43 11.88 5.90
N ALA A 49 -0.41 11.00 4.90
CA ALA A 49 0.82 10.69 4.17
C ALA A 49 1.04 11.70 3.06
N SER A 50 2.32 12.02 2.80
CA SER A 50 2.67 12.98 1.77
C SER A 50 2.41 12.45 0.37
N VAL A 51 2.02 13.35 -0.52
CA VAL A 51 1.94 13.06 -1.95
C VAL A 51 3.36 12.93 -2.49
N ILE A 52 3.64 11.82 -3.16
CA ILE A 52 4.97 11.55 -3.70
C ILE A 52 5.05 11.74 -5.22
N ASP A 53 3.96 11.50 -5.92
CA ASP A 53 3.89 11.64 -7.36
C ASP A 53 2.42 11.73 -7.77
N ARG A 54 2.09 12.71 -8.60
CA ARG A 54 0.72 12.96 -9.02
C ARG A 54 -0.18 13.08 -7.79
N GLU A 55 -1.12 12.17 -7.61
CA GLU A 55 -2.00 12.17 -6.44
C GLU A 55 -1.72 10.98 -5.51
N VAL A 56 -0.63 10.25 -5.76
CA VAL A 56 -0.30 9.07 -4.99
C VAL A 56 0.41 9.46 -3.72
N ARG A 57 -0.06 8.93 -2.61
CA ARG A 57 0.53 9.09 -1.29
C ARG A 57 1.21 7.81 -0.87
N ALA A 58 2.25 7.93 -0.05
CA ALA A 58 3.00 6.79 0.44
C ALA A 58 2.92 6.73 1.96
N LYS A 59 2.34 5.66 2.48
CA LYS A 59 2.35 5.37 3.94
C LYS A 59 3.41 4.33 4.21
N VAL A 60 4.50 4.74 4.83
CA VAL A 60 5.62 3.86 5.16
C VAL A 60 5.25 2.99 6.36
N LEU A 61 5.54 1.69 6.29
CA LEU A 61 5.39 0.80 7.43
C LEU A 61 6.52 1.03 8.43
N THR A 62 6.24 0.80 9.70
CA THR A 62 7.20 1.08 10.77
C THR A 62 8.26 -0.01 10.91
N ARG A 63 7.86 -1.27 10.77
CA ARG A 63 8.70 -2.42 11.10
C ARG A 63 9.22 -3.19 9.90
N PHE A 64 8.68 -2.94 8.73
CA PHE A 64 9.03 -3.66 7.51
C PHE A 64 9.38 -2.66 6.42
N PRO A 65 10.31 -3.01 5.52
CA PRO A 65 10.77 -2.08 4.47
C PRO A 65 9.76 -1.99 3.32
N TYR A 66 8.51 -1.65 3.63
CA TYR A 66 7.43 -1.54 2.67
C TYR A 66 6.66 -0.25 2.88
N SER A 67 6.01 0.20 1.82
CA SER A 67 5.06 1.31 1.88
C SER A 67 3.77 0.93 1.17
N LEU A 68 2.67 1.48 1.66
CA LEU A 68 1.39 1.42 0.95
C LEU A 68 1.30 2.66 0.08
N MET A 69 1.22 2.46 -1.24
CA MET A 69 1.00 3.54 -2.20
C MET A 69 -0.50 3.62 -2.47
N TYR A 70 -1.09 4.79 -2.28
CA TYR A 70 -2.55 4.88 -2.41
C TYR A 70 -3.00 6.23 -2.95
N VAL A 71 -4.21 6.23 -3.50
CA VAL A 71 -4.89 7.42 -4.01
C VAL A 71 -6.17 7.61 -3.21
N VAL A 72 -6.47 8.85 -2.84
CA VAL A 72 -7.73 9.19 -2.18
C VAL A 72 -8.77 9.46 -3.25
N GLU A 73 -9.77 8.60 -3.34
CA GLU A 73 -10.91 8.76 -4.24
C GLU A 73 -12.10 9.33 -3.46
N PRO A 74 -13.16 9.82 -4.13
CA PRO A 74 -14.27 10.46 -3.41
C PRO A 74 -14.90 9.62 -2.30
N HIS A 75 -14.98 8.31 -2.48
CA HIS A 75 -15.68 7.44 -1.54
C HIS A 75 -14.84 6.31 -0.97
N GLN A 76 -13.57 6.22 -1.36
CA GLN A 76 -12.70 5.15 -0.90
C GLN A 76 -11.24 5.50 -1.11
N LEU A 77 -10.37 4.76 -0.44
CA LEU A 77 -8.95 4.74 -0.78
C LEU A 77 -8.70 3.64 -1.79
N PHE A 78 -7.85 3.90 -2.76
CA PHE A 78 -7.41 2.88 -3.69
C PHE A 78 -5.93 2.63 -3.48
N ILE A 79 -5.59 1.45 -2.93
CA ILE A 79 -4.21 1.08 -2.64
C ILE A 79 -3.64 0.43 -3.89
N VAL A 80 -2.71 1.12 -4.54
CA VAL A 80 -2.16 0.70 -5.84
C VAL A 80 -0.95 -0.21 -5.70
N ALA A 81 -0.27 -0.17 -4.55
CA ALA A 81 0.91 -1.01 -4.36
C ALA A 81 1.20 -1.26 -2.89
N VAL A 82 1.71 -2.46 -2.62
CA VAL A 82 2.40 -2.82 -1.38
C VAL A 82 3.85 -2.94 -1.80
N ALA A 83 4.61 -1.84 -1.66
CA ALA A 83 5.87 -1.66 -2.35
C ALA A 83 7.05 -1.83 -1.42
N HIS A 84 7.92 -2.82 -1.72
CA HIS A 84 9.19 -2.93 -1.03
C HIS A 84 10.07 -1.73 -1.37
N GLN A 85 10.84 -1.25 -0.40
CA GLN A 85 11.69 -0.07 -0.58
C GLN A 85 12.74 -0.23 -1.68
N SER A 86 13.12 -1.47 -2.02
CA SER A 86 14.11 -1.74 -3.06
C SER A 86 13.52 -1.71 -4.47
N ARG A 87 12.20 -1.63 -4.61
CA ARG A 87 11.58 -1.59 -5.93
C ARG A 87 11.89 -0.26 -6.63
N ARG A 88 11.94 -0.30 -7.95
CA ARG A 88 12.17 0.90 -8.76
C ARG A 88 11.08 1.93 -8.49
N PRO A 89 11.45 3.20 -8.24
CA PRO A 89 10.46 4.24 -8.03
C PRO A 89 9.47 4.34 -9.20
N GLY A 90 8.19 4.46 -8.87
CA GLY A 90 7.16 4.61 -9.89
C GLY A 90 6.76 3.36 -10.63
N TYR A 91 7.25 2.17 -10.23
CA TYR A 91 6.91 0.93 -10.93
C TYR A 91 5.41 0.65 -10.97
N TRP A 92 4.67 1.24 -10.04
CA TRP A 92 3.22 1.09 -9.87
C TRP A 92 2.40 2.10 -10.69
N VAL A 93 3.07 2.98 -11.44
CA VAL A 93 2.40 4.13 -12.09
C VAL A 93 1.26 3.71 -13.02
N ASN A 94 1.40 2.59 -13.69
CA ASN A 94 0.37 2.09 -14.61
C ASN A 94 -0.88 1.57 -13.90
N ARG A 95 -0.83 1.45 -12.58
CA ARG A 95 -1.96 0.98 -11.75
C ARG A 95 -2.84 2.14 -11.29
N VAL A 96 -2.35 3.35 -11.40
CA VAL A 96 -3.07 4.54 -10.95
C VAL A 96 -4.18 4.86 -11.95
N PRO A 97 -5.44 5.00 -11.49
CA PRO A 97 -6.52 5.33 -12.40
C PRO A 97 -6.30 6.70 -13.04
N GLU A 98 -6.60 6.80 -14.34
CA GLU A 98 -6.60 8.10 -15.01
C GLU A 98 -7.80 8.92 -14.54
N ARG A 99 -7.56 10.20 -14.32
CA ARG A 99 -8.63 11.12 -14.01
C ARG A 99 -9.06 11.82 -15.29
N SER A 100 -10.23 11.46 -15.77
CA SER A 100 -10.80 12.13 -16.93
C SER A 100 -11.15 13.56 -16.59
N GLY A 101 -10.94 14.48 -17.53
CA GLY A 101 -11.28 15.87 -17.38
C GLY A 101 -10.43 16.62 -16.37
N GLY A 102 -9.40 15.96 -15.92
CA GLY A 102 -8.49 16.47 -14.87
C GLY A 102 -7.70 17.56 -15.36
#